data_2e77eb47bbc0a8a871ca745215c28e80
#
_entry.id   2e77eb47bbc0a8a871ca745215c28e80
#
_cell.length_a   1.000
_cell.length_b   1.000
_cell.length_c   1.000
_cell.angle_alpha   90.00
_cell.angle_beta   90.00
_cell.angle_gamma   90.00
#
_symmetry.space_group_name_H-M   'P 1'
#
loop_
_entity.id
_entity.type
_entity.pdbx_description
1 polymer ?
#
loop_
_entity_poly.entity_id
_entity_poly.type
_entity_poly.pdbx_seq_one_letter_code
_entity_poly.pdbx_strand_id
1 'polypeptide(L)'
;AYLCPTSVHEVGCGGGDHVANITRLFPECAVSGGDRGLTQLEMAADRHPEIQSKLGLQDITMPYSANWPKVDLVYTQAVIMHIHTAVSHLVALSNMFRCAKKHVLLVENNQCHNFVKDIMALHSGGHLPWQNVQLYIFERNGARGIIVSNQTLDLPILNSDVELREGIKPSQRRLKRSNDDSARGLYGFET
;
A
#
# COMPACT_ATOMS: atom_id res chain seq x y z
N ALA A 1 -2.95 14.26 -8.01
CA ALA A 1 -2.47 15.34 -8.87
C ALA A 1 -0.94 15.47 -8.87
N TYR A 2 -0.25 15.24 -7.73
CA TYR A 2 1.21 15.42 -7.66
C TYR A 2 2.01 14.35 -8.40
N LEU A 3 1.58 13.09 -8.39
CA LEU A 3 2.35 11.98 -8.97
C LEU A 3 2.00 11.69 -10.42
N CYS A 4 0.79 12.04 -10.88
CA CYS A 4 0.26 11.84 -12.23
C CYS A 4 0.66 10.49 -12.86
N PRO A 5 0.48 9.35 -12.18
CA PRO A 5 0.88 8.06 -12.72
C PRO A 5 0.00 7.68 -13.90
N THR A 6 0.58 7.06 -14.93
CA THR A 6 -0.17 6.48 -16.04
C THR A 6 -0.60 5.04 -15.76
N SER A 7 0.01 4.41 -14.77
CA SER A 7 -0.31 3.05 -14.33
C SER A 7 -0.18 2.91 -12.82
N VAL A 8 -1.14 2.21 -12.21
CA VAL A 8 -1.25 2.04 -10.75
C VAL A 8 -1.55 0.58 -10.41
N HIS A 9 -0.93 0.07 -9.37
CA HIS A 9 -1.20 -1.26 -8.83
C HIS A 9 -1.43 -1.20 -7.32
N GLU A 10 -2.54 -1.76 -6.86
CA GLU A 10 -2.83 -1.94 -5.44
C GLU A 10 -2.36 -3.32 -4.97
N VAL A 11 -1.54 -3.35 -3.93
CA VAL A 11 -1.15 -4.58 -3.24
C VAL A 11 -2.09 -4.78 -2.05
N GLY A 12 -2.70 -5.98 -1.96
CA GLY A 12 -3.72 -6.29 -0.98
C GLY A 12 -5.04 -5.58 -1.26
N CYS A 13 -5.55 -5.69 -2.48
CA CYS A 13 -6.72 -4.94 -2.94
C CYS A 13 -8.05 -5.40 -2.30
N GLY A 14 -8.06 -6.54 -1.58
CA GLY A 14 -9.23 -7.05 -0.88
C GLY A 14 -10.48 -7.08 -1.76
N GLY A 15 -11.56 -6.44 -1.31
CA GLY A 15 -12.84 -6.35 -2.03
C GLY A 15 -12.86 -5.44 -3.26
N GLY A 16 -11.70 -4.89 -3.70
CA GLY A 16 -11.55 -4.19 -4.98
C GLY A 16 -12.08 -2.75 -5.03
N ASP A 17 -12.61 -2.20 -3.94
CA ASP A 17 -13.26 -0.88 -3.93
C ASP A 17 -12.36 0.24 -4.42
N HIS A 18 -11.08 0.24 -4.04
CA HIS A 18 -10.13 1.27 -4.48
C HIS A 18 -9.79 1.11 -5.96
N VAL A 19 -9.54 -0.13 -6.42
CA VAL A 19 -9.28 -0.42 -7.84
C VAL A 19 -10.43 0.06 -8.70
N ALA A 20 -11.69 -0.24 -8.31
CA ALA A 20 -12.88 0.21 -9.01
C ALA A 20 -13.02 1.75 -9.01
N ASN A 21 -12.81 2.37 -7.85
CA ASN A 21 -12.88 3.83 -7.71
C ASN A 21 -11.83 4.56 -8.56
N ILE A 22 -10.57 4.08 -8.54
CA ILE A 22 -9.50 4.69 -9.35
C ILE A 22 -9.79 4.49 -10.83
N THR A 23 -10.23 3.29 -11.24
CA THR A 23 -10.62 3.01 -12.64
C THR A 23 -11.71 3.98 -13.13
N ARG A 24 -12.72 4.24 -12.29
CA ARG A 24 -13.82 5.15 -12.64
C ARG A 24 -13.40 6.61 -12.68
N LEU A 25 -12.59 7.06 -11.71
CA LEU A 25 -12.18 8.46 -11.57
C LEU A 25 -11.07 8.87 -12.53
N PHE A 26 -10.25 7.91 -12.97
CA PHE A 26 -9.10 8.14 -13.84
C PHE A 26 -9.09 7.12 -14.98
N PRO A 27 -10.03 7.21 -15.95
CA PRO A 27 -10.20 6.19 -16.99
C PRO A 27 -8.97 6.02 -17.90
N GLU A 28 -8.12 7.05 -18.02
CA GLU A 28 -6.87 6.99 -18.78
C GLU A 28 -5.72 6.29 -18.02
N CYS A 29 -5.91 6.02 -16.73
CA CYS A 29 -4.91 5.33 -15.92
C CYS A 29 -5.09 3.82 -16.03
N ALA A 30 -4.02 3.09 -16.35
CA ALA A 30 -4.04 1.63 -16.27
C ALA A 30 -4.00 1.20 -14.80
N VAL A 31 -5.11 0.64 -14.31
CA VAL A 31 -5.26 0.25 -12.89
C VAL A 31 -5.30 -1.27 -12.77
N SER A 32 -4.65 -1.82 -11.77
CA SER A 32 -4.72 -3.24 -11.40
C SER A 32 -4.67 -3.42 -9.88
N GLY A 33 -5.07 -4.59 -9.41
CA GLY A 33 -5.00 -4.98 -8.01
C GLY A 33 -4.56 -6.42 -7.83
N GLY A 34 -3.82 -6.68 -6.76
CA GLY A 34 -3.39 -8.02 -6.36
C GLY A 34 -3.78 -8.31 -4.92
N ASP A 35 -4.23 -9.52 -4.66
CA ASP A 35 -4.47 -10.01 -3.30
C ASP A 35 -4.04 -11.49 -3.19
N ARG A 36 -3.64 -11.90 -1.98
CA ARG A 36 -3.28 -13.32 -1.73
C ARG A 36 -4.49 -14.21 -1.52
N GLY A 37 -5.65 -13.65 -1.21
CA GLY A 37 -6.89 -14.36 -0.92
C GLY A 37 -7.75 -14.52 -2.16
N LEU A 38 -7.91 -15.74 -2.68
CA LEU A 38 -8.83 -16.01 -3.80
C LEU A 38 -10.25 -15.56 -3.49
N THR A 39 -10.76 -15.81 -2.29
CA THR A 39 -12.10 -15.39 -1.87
C THR A 39 -12.26 -13.86 -1.89
N GLN A 40 -11.19 -13.11 -1.57
CA GLN A 40 -11.21 -11.66 -1.69
C GLN A 40 -11.32 -11.22 -3.15
N LEU A 41 -10.58 -11.87 -4.05
CA LEU A 41 -10.63 -11.57 -5.48
C LEU A 41 -11.97 -11.94 -6.12
N GLU A 42 -12.56 -13.07 -5.73
CA GLU A 42 -13.90 -13.49 -6.14
C GLU A 42 -14.94 -12.47 -5.67
N MET A 43 -14.91 -12.08 -4.40
CA MET A 43 -15.80 -11.04 -3.86
C MET A 43 -15.60 -9.69 -4.58
N ALA A 44 -14.36 -9.32 -4.89
CA ALA A 44 -14.07 -8.09 -5.62
C ALA A 44 -14.64 -8.12 -7.03
N ALA A 45 -14.53 -9.26 -7.74
CA ALA A 45 -15.08 -9.45 -9.07
C ALA A 45 -16.62 -9.45 -9.06
N ASP A 46 -17.25 -10.04 -8.04
CA ASP A 46 -18.72 -10.04 -7.87
C ASP A 46 -19.25 -8.63 -7.59
N ARG A 47 -18.56 -7.85 -6.75
CA ARG A 47 -18.95 -6.48 -6.39
C ARG A 47 -18.67 -5.47 -7.50
N HIS A 48 -17.63 -5.69 -8.26
CA HIS A 48 -17.09 -4.79 -9.28
C HIS A 48 -16.73 -5.56 -10.56
N PRO A 49 -17.72 -6.07 -11.32
CA PRO A 49 -17.45 -6.89 -12.51
C PRO A 49 -16.55 -6.20 -13.54
N GLU A 50 -16.58 -4.87 -13.59
CA GLU A 50 -15.79 -4.05 -14.52
C GLU A 50 -14.27 -4.08 -14.25
N ILE A 51 -13.86 -4.53 -13.08
CA ILE A 51 -12.43 -4.66 -12.74
C ILE A 51 -11.95 -6.11 -12.72
N GLN A 52 -12.78 -7.10 -12.95
CA GLN A 52 -12.43 -8.52 -12.86
C GLN A 52 -11.13 -8.85 -13.61
N SER A 53 -10.97 -8.35 -14.84
CA SER A 53 -9.76 -8.57 -15.65
C SER A 53 -8.52 -7.80 -15.15
N LYS A 54 -8.68 -6.93 -14.17
CA LYS A 54 -7.62 -6.11 -13.56
C LYS A 54 -7.08 -6.71 -12.25
N LEU A 55 -7.72 -7.79 -11.77
CA LEU A 55 -7.39 -8.44 -10.51
C LEU A 55 -6.50 -9.65 -10.73
N GLY A 56 -5.57 -9.90 -9.80
CA GLY A 56 -4.66 -11.05 -9.89
C GLY A 56 -4.28 -11.61 -8.53
N LEU A 57 -4.08 -12.94 -8.47
CA LEU A 57 -3.57 -13.60 -7.29
C LEU A 57 -2.10 -13.16 -7.05
N GLN A 58 -1.84 -12.55 -5.91
CA GLN A 58 -0.52 -12.04 -5.56
C GLN A 58 -0.27 -12.12 -4.06
N ASP A 59 0.57 -13.03 -3.63
CA ASP A 59 1.14 -12.96 -2.28
C ASP A 59 2.47 -12.21 -2.32
N ILE A 60 2.43 -10.95 -1.91
CA ILE A 60 3.57 -10.05 -1.96
C ILE A 60 4.70 -10.46 -1.00
N THR A 61 4.46 -11.38 -0.06
CA THR A 61 5.46 -11.93 0.86
C THR A 61 6.26 -13.09 0.27
N MET A 62 5.84 -13.61 -0.90
CA MET A 62 6.53 -14.68 -1.61
C MET A 62 7.70 -14.15 -2.46
N PRO A 63 8.60 -15.01 -2.95
CA PRO A 63 9.63 -14.58 -3.89
C PRO A 63 9.05 -13.82 -5.08
N TYR A 64 9.76 -12.77 -5.51
CA TYR A 64 9.33 -11.92 -6.62
C TYR A 64 9.05 -12.76 -7.89
N SER A 65 7.91 -12.47 -8.51
CA SER A 65 7.54 -13.06 -9.80
C SER A 65 7.63 -12.02 -10.92
N ALA A 66 8.29 -12.40 -12.02
CA ALA A 66 8.35 -11.56 -13.21
C ALA A 66 6.98 -11.32 -13.88
N ASN A 67 5.97 -12.14 -13.53
CA ASN A 67 4.60 -11.97 -14.01
C ASN A 67 3.81 -10.88 -13.26
N TRP A 68 4.36 -10.37 -12.15
CA TRP A 68 3.72 -9.27 -11.44
C TRP A 68 3.82 -7.97 -12.23
N PRO A 69 2.83 -7.08 -12.12
CA PRO A 69 2.78 -5.87 -12.92
C PRO A 69 3.95 -4.94 -12.59
N LYS A 70 4.43 -4.23 -13.61
CA LYS A 70 5.41 -3.17 -13.46
C LYS A 70 4.79 -1.84 -13.87
N VAL A 71 4.49 -1.00 -12.88
CA VAL A 71 3.65 0.20 -13.01
C VAL A 71 4.35 1.45 -12.48
N ASP A 72 3.83 2.63 -12.79
CA ASP A 72 4.41 3.90 -12.32
C ASP A 72 4.28 4.04 -10.80
N LEU A 73 3.13 3.67 -10.23
CA LEU A 73 2.84 3.75 -8.81
C LEU A 73 2.33 2.40 -8.28
N VAL A 74 3.00 1.86 -7.28
CA VAL A 74 2.50 0.76 -6.45
C VAL A 74 2.06 1.32 -5.11
N TYR A 75 0.88 0.92 -4.62
CA TYR A 75 0.46 1.36 -3.29
C TYR A 75 -0.17 0.23 -2.49
N THR A 76 -0.25 0.47 -1.19
CA THR A 76 -0.90 -0.41 -0.24
C THR A 76 -1.61 0.41 0.83
N GLN A 77 -2.74 -0.09 1.31
CA GLN A 77 -3.50 0.53 2.39
C GLN A 77 -3.90 -0.52 3.42
N ALA A 78 -3.38 -0.39 4.64
CA ALA A 78 -3.66 -1.28 5.77
C ALA A 78 -3.40 -2.77 5.46
N VAL A 79 -2.28 -3.09 4.81
CA VAL A 79 -1.88 -4.45 4.42
C VAL A 79 -0.57 -4.85 5.09
N ILE A 80 0.51 -4.08 4.87
CA ILE A 80 1.84 -4.41 5.38
C ILE A 80 1.85 -4.40 6.91
N MET A 81 1.05 -3.54 7.52
CA MET A 81 0.90 -3.45 8.97
C MET A 81 0.44 -4.76 9.62
N HIS A 82 -0.16 -5.67 8.87
CA HIS A 82 -0.62 -6.98 9.35
C HIS A 82 0.38 -8.12 9.10
N ILE A 83 1.53 -7.83 8.47
CA ILE A 83 2.55 -8.84 8.18
C ILE A 83 3.56 -8.88 9.33
N HIS A 84 3.34 -9.78 10.30
CA HIS A 84 4.17 -9.88 11.50
C HIS A 84 5.08 -11.13 11.50
N THR A 85 5.05 -11.96 10.45
CA THR A 85 5.84 -13.19 10.37
C THR A 85 7.30 -12.87 10.04
N ALA A 86 8.19 -13.03 10.99
CA ALA A 86 9.63 -12.80 10.83
C ALA A 86 9.94 -11.49 10.08
N VAL A 87 10.62 -11.59 8.92
CA VAL A 87 10.98 -10.44 8.06
C VAL A 87 10.10 -10.31 6.81
N SER A 88 8.93 -10.97 6.78
CA SER A 88 8.08 -11.03 5.59
C SER A 88 7.61 -9.65 5.12
N HIS A 89 7.45 -8.67 6.04
CA HIS A 89 7.15 -7.28 5.68
C HIS A 89 8.29 -6.63 4.86
N LEU A 90 9.55 -6.99 5.12
CA LEU A 90 10.70 -6.49 4.33
C LEU A 90 10.69 -7.09 2.92
N VAL A 91 10.32 -8.38 2.80
CA VAL A 91 10.14 -9.03 1.49
C VAL A 91 9.03 -8.35 0.71
N ALA A 92 7.88 -8.09 1.37
CA ALA A 92 6.76 -7.38 0.77
C ALA A 92 7.16 -5.99 0.28
N LEU A 93 7.84 -5.19 1.11
CA LEU A 93 8.38 -3.88 0.71
C LEU A 93 9.31 -4.01 -0.50
N SER A 94 10.33 -4.88 -0.45
CA SER A 94 11.25 -5.07 -1.57
C SER A 94 10.52 -5.43 -2.86
N ASN A 95 9.51 -6.29 -2.79
CA ASN A 95 8.70 -6.68 -3.93
C ASN A 95 7.86 -5.54 -4.50
N MET A 96 7.29 -4.68 -3.64
CA MET A 96 6.59 -3.48 -4.08
C MET A 96 7.51 -2.56 -4.90
N PHE A 97 8.75 -2.34 -4.44
CA PHE A 97 9.74 -1.55 -5.19
C PHE A 97 10.13 -2.20 -6.52
N ARG A 98 10.13 -3.54 -6.60
CA ARG A 98 10.36 -4.26 -7.87
C ARG A 98 9.20 -4.09 -8.84
N CYS A 99 7.97 -3.99 -8.34
CA CYS A 99 6.78 -3.70 -9.16
C CYS A 99 6.67 -2.23 -9.57
N ALA A 100 7.24 -1.31 -8.80
CA ALA A 100 7.16 0.12 -9.05
C ALA A 100 8.26 0.62 -9.98
N LYS A 101 7.89 1.47 -10.96
CA LYS A 101 8.84 2.19 -11.83
C LYS A 101 9.30 3.51 -11.22
N LYS A 102 8.40 4.23 -10.51
CA LYS A 102 8.64 5.61 -10.05
C LYS A 102 8.33 5.82 -8.58
N HIS A 103 7.20 5.30 -8.10
CA HIS A 103 6.67 5.64 -6.79
C HIS A 103 6.11 4.42 -6.06
N VAL A 104 6.30 4.40 -4.74
CA VAL A 104 5.60 3.52 -3.81
C VAL A 104 4.87 4.40 -2.80
N LEU A 105 3.57 4.13 -2.55
CA LEU A 105 2.77 4.83 -1.55
C LEU A 105 2.32 3.83 -0.48
N LEU A 106 2.64 4.15 0.77
CA LEU A 106 2.25 3.37 1.94
C LEU A 106 1.24 4.17 2.76
N VAL A 107 0.00 3.68 2.84
CA VAL A 107 -1.05 4.19 3.73
C VAL A 107 -1.26 3.16 4.83
N GLU A 108 -0.33 3.14 5.78
CA GLU A 108 -0.17 2.08 6.76
C GLU A 108 -0.13 2.63 8.19
N ASN A 109 -0.35 1.78 9.18
CA ASN A 109 -0.12 2.16 10.56
C ASN A 109 1.38 2.08 10.89
N ASN A 110 2.03 3.23 10.98
CA ASN A 110 3.46 3.36 11.25
C ASN A 110 3.87 2.94 12.69
N GLN A 111 2.92 2.54 13.53
CA GLN A 111 3.23 1.96 14.84
C GLN A 111 3.51 0.45 14.75
N CYS A 112 3.03 -0.23 13.69
CA CYS A 112 3.23 -1.67 13.50
C CYS A 112 4.65 -1.98 13.00
N HIS A 113 5.18 -1.15 12.11
CA HIS A 113 6.53 -1.26 11.55
C HIS A 113 7.14 0.13 11.42
N ASN A 114 8.48 0.22 11.53
CA ASN A 114 9.21 1.44 11.25
C ASN A 114 9.56 1.51 9.76
N PHE A 115 8.56 1.84 8.94
CA PHE A 115 8.70 1.84 7.48
C PHE A 115 9.86 2.71 6.97
N VAL A 116 10.16 3.84 7.60
CA VAL A 116 11.27 4.71 7.22
C VAL A 116 12.60 3.95 7.40
N LYS A 117 12.81 3.38 8.59
CA LYS A 117 14.02 2.61 8.89
C LYS A 117 14.15 1.38 7.99
N ASP A 118 13.05 0.67 7.79
CA ASP A 118 13.02 -0.57 6.99
C ASP A 118 13.36 -0.29 5.52
N ILE A 119 12.77 0.76 4.92
CA ILE A 119 13.05 1.17 3.55
C ILE A 119 14.50 1.62 3.40
N MET A 120 15.02 2.43 4.33
CA MET A 120 16.40 2.89 4.29
C MET A 120 17.39 1.74 4.47
N ALA A 121 17.08 0.76 5.33
CA ALA A 121 17.89 -0.45 5.50
C ALA A 121 17.89 -1.32 4.23
N LEU A 122 16.72 -1.51 3.60
CA LEU A 122 16.62 -2.24 2.33
C LEU A 122 17.41 -1.53 1.22
N HIS A 123 17.36 -0.20 1.16
CA HIS A 123 18.09 0.58 0.16
C HIS A 123 19.59 0.47 0.36
N SER A 124 20.09 0.74 1.58
CA SER A 124 21.52 0.68 1.89
C SER A 124 22.09 -0.75 1.77
N GLY A 125 21.26 -1.77 2.01
CA GLY A 125 21.61 -3.18 1.81
C GLY A 125 21.58 -3.65 0.35
N GLY A 126 21.21 -2.79 -0.61
CA GLY A 126 21.12 -3.15 -2.04
C GLY A 126 19.92 -4.05 -2.37
N HIS A 127 18.91 -4.10 -1.50
CA HIS A 127 17.71 -4.92 -1.69
C HIS A 127 16.59 -4.23 -2.47
N LEU A 128 16.75 -2.93 -2.79
CA LEU A 128 15.83 -2.18 -3.65
C LEU A 128 16.44 -1.99 -5.04
N PRO A 129 15.62 -2.04 -6.12
CA PRO A 129 16.12 -1.87 -7.48
C PRO A 129 16.43 -0.40 -7.85
N TRP A 130 16.12 0.55 -6.97
CA TRP A 130 16.26 1.96 -7.21
C TRP A 130 17.60 2.48 -6.68
N GLN A 131 18.30 3.28 -7.50
CA GLN A 131 19.54 3.96 -7.09
C GLN A 131 19.26 5.12 -6.15
N ASN A 132 18.17 5.86 -6.39
CA ASN A 132 17.74 6.97 -5.57
C ASN A 132 16.45 6.62 -4.85
N VAL A 133 16.39 6.93 -3.57
CA VAL A 133 15.21 6.74 -2.72
C VAL A 133 15.02 8.01 -1.90
N GLN A 134 13.90 8.69 -2.14
CA GLN A 134 13.49 9.86 -1.37
C GLN A 134 12.12 9.58 -0.75
N LEU A 135 11.99 9.92 0.52
CA LEU A 135 10.77 9.71 1.28
C LEU A 135 10.08 11.05 1.51
N TYR A 136 8.76 11.07 1.35
CA TYR A 136 7.92 12.24 1.52
C TYR A 136 6.73 11.92 2.40
N ILE A 137 6.25 12.90 3.15
CA ILE A 137 4.99 12.81 3.87
C ILE A 137 3.84 13.19 2.93
N PHE A 138 2.81 12.38 2.95
CA PHE A 138 1.51 12.68 2.38
C PHE A 138 0.49 12.77 3.49
N GLU A 139 -0.26 13.87 3.54
CA GLU A 139 -1.36 14.06 4.48
C GLU A 139 -2.56 14.69 3.77
N ARG A 140 -3.71 14.05 3.86
CA ARG A 140 -4.96 14.58 3.33
C ARG A 140 -6.15 14.03 4.10
N ASN A 141 -7.06 14.91 4.53
CA ASN A 141 -8.31 14.56 5.21
C ASN A 141 -8.11 13.62 6.42
N GLY A 142 -7.02 13.82 7.17
CA GLY A 142 -6.68 13.00 8.33
C GLY A 142 -6.05 11.64 8.00
N ALA A 143 -5.91 11.28 6.73
CA ALA A 143 -5.08 10.15 6.31
C ALA A 143 -3.64 10.62 6.09
N ARG A 144 -2.70 9.86 6.63
CA ARG A 144 -1.27 10.12 6.50
C ARG A 144 -0.58 8.89 5.91
N GLY A 145 0.33 9.12 4.97
CA GLY A 145 1.09 8.06 4.34
C GLY A 145 2.50 8.50 3.97
N ILE A 146 3.29 7.53 3.53
CA ILE A 146 4.64 7.72 3.03
C ILE A 146 4.63 7.55 1.52
N ILE A 147 5.09 8.56 0.80
CA ILE A 147 5.43 8.43 -0.62
C ILE A 147 6.94 8.20 -0.70
N VAL A 148 7.34 7.13 -1.36
CA VAL A 148 8.74 6.87 -1.70
C VAL A 148 8.89 7.03 -3.20
N SER A 149 9.88 7.79 -3.63
CA SER A 149 10.10 8.09 -5.04
C SER A 149 11.56 7.98 -5.42
N ASN A 150 11.82 7.54 -6.66
CA ASN A 150 13.15 7.63 -7.26
C ASN A 150 13.36 8.97 -8.00
N GLN A 151 12.38 9.87 -7.94
CA GLN A 151 12.39 11.21 -8.51
C GLN A 151 12.19 12.25 -7.42
N THR A 152 12.74 13.45 -7.63
CA THR A 152 12.49 14.57 -6.73
C THR A 152 11.05 15.07 -6.90
N LEU A 153 10.33 15.23 -5.80
CA LEU A 153 8.96 15.73 -5.75
C LEU A 153 8.92 17.04 -4.95
N ASP A 154 8.00 17.91 -5.32
CA ASP A 154 7.69 19.13 -4.56
C ASP A 154 6.72 18.80 -3.40
N LEU A 155 7.24 18.02 -2.45
CA LEU A 155 6.52 17.56 -1.25
C LEU A 155 7.44 17.66 -0.03
N PRO A 156 6.88 17.75 1.19
CA PRO A 156 7.68 17.71 2.40
C PRO A 156 8.49 16.42 2.51
N ILE A 157 9.82 16.57 2.64
CA ILE A 157 10.73 15.44 2.79
C ILE A 157 10.54 14.83 4.19
N LEU A 158 10.51 13.51 4.24
CA LEU A 158 10.44 12.73 5.47
C LEU A 158 11.85 12.23 5.83
N ASN A 159 12.41 12.73 6.92
CA ASN A 159 13.76 12.37 7.36
C ASN A 159 13.77 11.30 8.47
N SER A 160 12.66 11.17 9.20
CA SER A 160 12.56 10.21 10.30
C SER A 160 11.12 9.78 10.56
N ASP A 161 10.95 8.63 11.22
CA ASP A 161 9.64 8.15 11.64
C ASP A 161 9.02 9.00 12.78
N VAL A 162 9.80 9.80 13.45
CA VAL A 162 9.33 10.76 14.46
C VAL A 162 8.38 11.78 13.81
N GLU A 163 8.73 12.28 12.63
CA GLU A 163 7.91 13.21 11.86
C GLU A 163 6.52 12.63 11.48
N LEU A 164 6.46 11.30 11.28
CA LEU A 164 5.19 10.63 11.04
C LEU A 164 4.31 10.55 12.29
N ARG A 165 4.92 10.55 13.46
CA ARG A 165 4.22 10.45 14.75
C ARG A 165 3.84 11.82 15.32
N GLU A 166 4.59 12.86 14.98
CA GLU A 166 4.30 14.22 15.38
C GLU A 166 2.99 14.69 14.75
N GLY A 167 2.09 15.22 15.58
CA GLY A 167 0.78 15.69 15.15
C GLY A 167 -0.30 14.60 15.03
N ILE A 168 0.04 13.31 15.17
CA ILE A 168 -0.96 12.28 15.44
C ILE A 168 -1.40 12.48 16.89
N LYS A 169 -2.47 13.25 17.11
CA LYS A 169 -3.23 13.10 18.35
C LYS A 169 -3.57 11.63 18.45
N PRO A 170 -3.18 10.93 19.53
CA PRO A 170 -3.59 9.55 19.72
C PRO A 170 -5.09 9.55 19.49
N SER A 171 -5.55 8.85 18.48
CA SER A 171 -6.96 8.86 18.17
C SER A 171 -7.64 8.36 19.43
N GLN A 172 -8.44 9.18 20.06
CA GLN A 172 -9.36 8.76 21.12
C GLN A 172 -10.48 7.90 20.54
N ARG A 173 -10.41 7.54 19.28
CA ARG A 173 -11.01 6.35 18.72
C ARG A 173 -10.27 5.12 19.29
N ARG A 174 -10.40 4.90 20.60
CA ARG A 174 -10.76 3.57 21.01
C ARG A 174 -11.91 3.24 20.08
N LEU A 175 -11.67 2.35 19.13
CA LEU A 175 -12.74 1.60 18.53
C LEU A 175 -13.56 1.17 19.74
N LYS A 176 -14.66 1.89 20.02
CA LYS A 176 -15.67 1.36 20.92
C LYS A 176 -15.89 0.01 20.31
N ARG A 177 -15.51 -1.06 21.02
CA ARG A 177 -15.97 -2.37 20.68
C ARG A 177 -17.48 -2.22 20.63
N SER A 178 -17.98 -1.94 19.43
CA SER A 178 -19.40 -1.99 19.22
C SER A 178 -19.69 -3.47 19.38
N ASN A 179 -20.58 -3.80 20.28
CA ASN A 179 -21.17 -5.15 20.32
C ASN A 179 -22.01 -5.40 19.06
N ASP A 180 -21.84 -4.59 18.05
CA ASP A 180 -22.47 -4.70 16.75
C ASP A 180 -21.63 -5.67 15.91
N ASP A 181 -22.10 -6.90 15.84
CA ASP A 181 -21.51 -7.98 15.03
C ASP A 181 -21.43 -7.62 13.55
N SER A 182 -22.16 -6.61 13.08
CA SER A 182 -22.09 -6.12 11.72
C SER A 182 -20.76 -5.46 11.36
N ALA A 183 -20.01 -4.95 12.34
CA ALA A 183 -18.71 -4.35 12.13
C ALA A 183 -17.56 -5.38 12.03
N ARG A 184 -17.77 -6.61 12.52
CA ARG A 184 -16.75 -7.66 12.50
C ARG A 184 -16.47 -8.21 11.12
N GLY A 185 -17.43 -8.17 10.21
CA GLY A 185 -17.28 -8.69 8.85
C GLY A 185 -16.57 -7.75 7.87
N LEU A 186 -16.50 -6.44 8.15
CA LEU A 186 -16.03 -5.45 7.18
C LEU A 186 -14.51 -5.33 7.08
N TYR A 187 -13.74 -5.75 8.11
CA TYR A 187 -12.29 -5.56 8.14
C TYR A 187 -11.48 -6.75 8.63
N GLY A 188 -12.10 -7.91 8.90
CA GLY A 188 -11.37 -9.12 9.32
C GLY A 188 -10.60 -8.96 10.63
N PHE A 189 -10.95 -8.03 11.49
CA PHE A 189 -10.36 -7.88 12.82
C PHE A 189 -11.03 -8.87 13.78
N GLU A 190 -10.57 -10.10 13.78
CA GLU A 190 -10.65 -10.93 14.95
C GLU A 190 -9.47 -10.57 15.86
N THR A 191 -9.79 -10.20 17.08
CA THR A 191 -8.85 -9.96 18.19
C THR A 191 -8.16 -11.23 18.62
#